data_dbc95d1acb4546c7d16169045d1bc489
#
_entry.id   dbc95d1acb4546c7d16169045d1bc489
#
_cell.length_a   1.000
_cell.length_b   1.000
_cell.length_c   1.000
_cell.angle_alpha   90.00
_cell.angle_beta   90.00
_cell.angle_gamma   90.00
#
_symmetry.space_group_name_H-M   'P 1'
#
loop_
_entity.id
_entity.type
_entity.pdbx_description
1 polymer ?
#
loop_
_entity_poly.entity_id
_entity_poly.type
_entity_poly.pdbx_seq_one_letter_code
_entity_poly.pdbx_strand_id
1 'polypeptide(L)'
;LNHKLRRVFPGKPLETEAGMLVKEWMSKDPVTINDDTSMMKAIHLMKQNRFRRLPVLHDGRLVGIVSDRDLKEASPSKATTLEVHELYYLLAELQVKDIMTRDPVTVAPEDTVERAAQLMLENTISGLPVVDDQGKVVGILTQSDVFRAFMHITGILQGGAQFALRLED
;
A
#
# COMPACT_ATOMS: atom_id res chain seq x y z
N LEU A 1 8.98 22.38 21.85
CA LEU A 1 7.50 22.46 21.98
C LEU A 1 6.91 22.24 20.58
N ASN A 2 6.69 20.96 20.21
CA ASN A 2 6.02 20.60 18.96
C ASN A 2 4.55 20.30 19.25
N HIS A 3 3.71 21.31 19.10
CA HIS A 3 2.27 21.14 19.02
C HIS A 3 1.93 20.52 17.65
N LYS A 4 1.81 19.17 17.59
CA LYS A 4 1.09 18.52 16.51
C LYS A 4 -0.37 18.94 16.63
N LEU A 5 -0.81 19.85 15.77
CA LEU A 5 -2.21 20.16 15.56
C LEU A 5 -2.92 18.86 15.10
N ARG A 6 -3.59 18.19 16.04
CA ARG A 6 -4.59 17.18 15.69
C ARG A 6 -5.74 17.92 14.98
N ARG A 7 -5.82 17.78 13.68
CA ARG A 7 -7.04 18.16 12.95
C ARG A 7 -8.16 17.23 13.41
N VAL A 8 -9.00 17.71 14.29
CA VAL A 8 -10.28 17.06 14.62
C VAL A 8 -11.21 17.37 13.47
N PHE A 9 -11.58 16.34 12.72
CA PHE A 9 -12.67 16.45 11.75
C PHE A 9 -13.97 16.19 12.48
N PRO A 10 -14.87 17.18 12.65
CA PRO A 10 -16.19 16.93 13.16
C PRO A 10 -17.04 16.33 12.05
N GLY A 11 -17.11 15.02 11.98
CA GLY A 11 -17.97 14.30 11.06
C GLY A 11 -18.92 13.42 11.84
N LYS A 12 -20.22 13.72 11.69
CA LYS A 12 -21.29 12.82 12.11
C LYS A 12 -21.09 11.47 11.38
N PRO A 13 -21.21 10.31 12.04
CA PRO A 13 -21.16 9.02 11.35
C PRO A 13 -22.27 9.03 10.28
N LEU A 14 -21.89 8.75 9.05
CA LEU A 14 -22.86 8.41 8.01
C LEU A 14 -23.43 7.05 8.40
N GLU A 15 -24.65 7.04 8.92
CA GLU A 15 -25.45 5.84 9.09
C GLU A 15 -25.82 5.32 7.69
N THR A 16 -24.92 4.55 7.10
CA THR A 16 -25.25 3.73 5.94
C THR A 16 -25.50 2.32 6.44
N GLU A 17 -26.71 1.81 6.24
CA GLU A 17 -27.21 0.50 6.69
C GLU A 17 -26.51 -0.70 6.04
N ALA A 18 -25.38 -0.57 5.42
CA ALA A 18 -24.39 -1.60 5.09
C ALA A 18 -23.12 -0.88 4.67
N GLY A 19 -22.14 -0.77 5.58
CA GLY A 19 -20.81 -0.25 5.25
C GLY A 19 -20.23 -1.02 4.07
N MET A 20 -19.56 -0.33 3.15
CA MET A 20 -18.87 -0.98 2.05
C MET A 20 -17.72 -1.82 2.60
N LEU A 21 -17.72 -3.11 2.30
CA LEU A 21 -16.72 -4.02 2.83
C LEU A 21 -15.41 -3.94 2.04
N VAL A 22 -14.29 -4.00 2.73
CA VAL A 22 -12.93 -3.99 2.15
C VAL A 22 -12.78 -5.03 1.04
N LYS A 23 -13.32 -6.25 1.23
CA LYS A 23 -13.25 -7.35 0.25
C LYS A 23 -13.88 -7.04 -1.12
N GLU A 24 -14.77 -6.05 -1.17
CA GLU A 24 -15.46 -5.65 -2.40
C GLU A 24 -14.62 -4.67 -3.22
N TRP A 25 -13.68 -3.96 -2.56
CA TRP A 25 -12.90 -2.88 -3.15
C TRP A 25 -11.41 -3.16 -3.23
N MET A 26 -10.90 -4.11 -2.45
CA MET A 26 -9.49 -4.49 -2.46
C MET A 26 -9.06 -5.12 -3.79
N SER A 27 -7.80 -4.98 -4.15
CA SER A 27 -7.16 -5.84 -5.15
C SER A 27 -6.89 -7.20 -4.50
N LYS A 28 -7.49 -8.25 -5.06
CA LYS A 28 -7.34 -9.64 -4.57
C LYS A 28 -6.03 -10.26 -5.04
N ASP A 29 -5.58 -11.29 -4.33
CA ASP A 29 -4.37 -12.06 -4.65
C ASP A 29 -3.16 -11.16 -4.94
N PRO A 30 -2.76 -10.31 -4.00
CA PRO A 30 -1.69 -9.35 -4.23
C PRO A 30 -0.35 -10.08 -4.42
N VAL A 31 0.49 -9.54 -5.28
CA VAL A 31 1.88 -10.00 -5.36
C VAL A 31 2.58 -9.70 -4.04
N THR A 32 3.15 -10.72 -3.44
CA THR A 32 3.92 -10.65 -2.21
C THR A 32 5.38 -11.02 -2.48
N ILE A 33 6.27 -10.64 -1.57
CA ILE A 33 7.68 -11.01 -1.63
C ILE A 33 8.16 -11.52 -0.26
N ASN A 34 9.21 -12.30 -0.24
CA ASN A 34 9.82 -12.72 1.01
C ASN A 34 10.77 -11.63 1.54
N ASP A 35 10.96 -11.61 2.83
CA ASP A 35 11.78 -10.63 3.54
C ASP A 35 13.27 -10.70 3.17
N ASP A 36 13.75 -11.87 2.72
CA ASP A 36 15.11 -12.09 2.20
C ASP A 36 15.26 -11.70 0.71
N THR A 37 14.20 -11.27 0.05
CA THR A 37 14.24 -10.81 -1.35
C THR A 37 15.18 -9.61 -1.47
N SER A 38 16.06 -9.61 -2.50
CA SER A 38 16.93 -8.47 -2.75
C SER A 38 16.15 -7.22 -3.15
N MET A 39 16.65 -6.05 -2.73
CA MET A 39 16.08 -4.76 -3.09
C MET A 39 15.91 -4.59 -4.61
N MET A 40 16.89 -5.05 -5.40
CA MET A 40 16.83 -5.00 -6.86
C MET A 40 15.66 -5.76 -7.43
N LYS A 41 15.37 -6.96 -6.90
CA LYS A 41 14.22 -7.77 -7.32
C LYS A 41 12.90 -7.09 -6.95
N ALA A 42 12.80 -6.49 -5.77
CA ALA A 42 11.63 -5.73 -5.36
C ALA A 42 11.36 -4.53 -6.30
N ILE A 43 12.40 -3.75 -6.63
CA ILE A 43 12.32 -2.65 -7.60
C ILE A 43 11.82 -3.15 -8.96
N HIS A 44 12.38 -4.27 -9.44
CA HIS A 44 12.01 -4.84 -10.73
C HIS A 44 10.53 -5.26 -10.75
N LEU A 45 10.06 -5.97 -9.71
CA LEU A 45 8.67 -6.39 -9.58
C LEU A 45 7.70 -5.19 -9.54
N MET A 46 8.03 -4.14 -8.76
CA MET A 46 7.21 -2.94 -8.70
C MET A 46 7.10 -2.23 -10.06
N LYS A 47 8.22 -2.11 -10.78
CA LYS A 47 8.25 -1.49 -12.11
C LYS A 47 7.47 -2.28 -13.15
N GLN A 48 7.68 -3.61 -13.22
CA GLN A 48 7.01 -4.47 -14.19
C GLN A 48 5.49 -4.46 -14.03
N ASN A 49 5.02 -4.49 -12.77
CA ASN A 49 3.60 -4.59 -12.46
C ASN A 49 2.95 -3.23 -12.14
N ARG A 50 3.72 -2.13 -12.22
CA ARG A 50 3.26 -0.77 -11.85
C ARG A 50 2.73 -0.70 -10.41
N PHE A 51 3.28 -1.52 -9.52
CA PHE A 51 2.93 -1.51 -8.10
C PHE A 51 3.75 -0.46 -7.36
N ARG A 52 3.13 0.15 -6.36
CA ARG A 52 3.78 1.12 -5.48
C ARG A 52 4.16 0.56 -4.13
N ARG A 53 3.73 -0.68 -3.83
CA ARG A 53 4.03 -1.38 -2.58
C ARG A 53 3.82 -2.87 -2.74
N LEU A 54 4.54 -3.63 -1.90
CA LEU A 54 4.47 -5.08 -1.85
C LEU A 54 4.38 -5.51 -0.39
N PRO A 55 3.41 -6.34 -0.01
CA PRO A 55 3.42 -7.02 1.28
C PRO A 55 4.62 -7.96 1.36
N VAL A 56 5.26 -7.99 2.52
CA VAL A 56 6.47 -8.79 2.76
C VAL A 56 6.13 -9.93 3.71
N LEU A 57 6.49 -11.13 3.30
CA LEU A 57 6.22 -12.36 4.05
C LEU A 57 7.51 -12.97 4.60
N HIS A 58 7.41 -13.61 5.76
CA HIS A 58 8.38 -14.55 6.30
C HIS A 58 7.63 -15.83 6.63
N ASP A 59 8.06 -16.96 6.08
CA ASP A 59 7.39 -18.25 6.23
C ASP A 59 5.87 -18.19 5.98
N GLY A 60 5.47 -17.44 4.95
CA GLY A 60 4.06 -17.29 4.55
C GLY A 60 3.25 -16.31 5.41
N ARG A 61 3.82 -15.71 6.45
CA ARG A 61 3.17 -14.74 7.33
C ARG A 61 3.59 -13.31 7.00
N LEU A 62 2.65 -12.38 7.09
CA LEU A 62 2.93 -10.96 6.88
C LEU A 62 3.85 -10.43 7.99
N VAL A 63 5.02 -9.94 7.62
CA VAL A 63 6.00 -9.33 8.54
C VAL A 63 6.31 -7.88 8.22
N GLY A 64 5.93 -7.41 7.04
CA GLY A 64 6.24 -6.05 6.61
C GLY A 64 5.50 -5.61 5.37
N ILE A 65 5.73 -4.37 5.01
CA ILE A 65 5.35 -3.79 3.72
C ILE A 65 6.51 -2.93 3.21
N VAL A 66 6.81 -3.02 1.94
CA VAL A 66 7.80 -2.16 1.29
C VAL A 66 7.14 -1.35 0.19
N SER A 67 7.46 -0.07 0.09
CA SER A 67 6.95 0.84 -0.92
C SER A 67 8.05 1.33 -1.88
N ASP A 68 7.65 1.91 -3.01
CA ASP A 68 8.56 2.56 -3.95
C ASP A 68 9.31 3.75 -3.33
N ARG A 69 8.74 4.36 -2.29
CA ARG A 69 9.39 5.40 -1.50
C ARG A 69 10.51 4.84 -0.65
N ASP A 70 10.27 3.74 0.08
CA ASP A 70 11.29 3.08 0.91
C ASP A 70 12.49 2.67 0.06
N LEU A 71 12.22 2.10 -1.13
CA LEU A 71 13.25 1.71 -2.09
C LEU A 71 14.06 2.91 -2.62
N LYS A 72 13.42 4.06 -2.84
CA LYS A 72 14.11 5.29 -3.27
C LYS A 72 14.93 5.91 -2.14
N GLU A 73 14.41 5.92 -0.91
CA GLU A 73 15.11 6.44 0.26
C GLU A 73 16.33 5.59 0.63
N ALA A 74 16.25 4.27 0.46
CA ALA A 74 17.36 3.35 0.66
C ALA A 74 18.38 3.39 -0.48
N SER A 75 18.02 3.93 -1.65
CA SER A 75 18.95 4.09 -2.78
C SER A 75 19.91 5.25 -2.52
N PRO A 76 21.24 5.08 -2.74
CA PRO A 76 22.18 6.17 -2.63
C PRO A 76 21.77 7.35 -3.51
N SER A 77 21.93 8.57 -2.99
CA SER A 77 21.59 9.77 -3.73
C SER A 77 22.50 9.93 -4.97
N LYS A 78 22.01 10.61 -6.01
CA LYS A 78 22.79 10.94 -7.21
C LYS A 78 24.06 11.75 -6.92
N ALA A 79 24.23 12.23 -5.69
CA ALA A 79 25.40 12.98 -5.23
C ALA A 79 26.51 12.09 -4.65
N THR A 80 26.36 10.75 -4.67
CA THR A 80 27.42 9.86 -4.20
C THR A 80 28.57 9.86 -5.21
N THR A 81 29.80 9.78 -4.71
CA THR A 81 31.04 9.58 -5.49
C THR A 81 31.26 8.14 -5.91
N LEU A 82 30.27 7.24 -5.60
CA LEU A 82 30.35 5.82 -5.93
C LEU A 82 30.19 5.62 -7.44
N GLU A 83 31.00 4.74 -7.99
CA GLU A 83 30.84 4.30 -9.36
C GLU A 83 29.55 3.46 -9.52
N VAL A 84 28.99 3.44 -10.74
CA VAL A 84 27.74 2.72 -11.02
C VAL A 84 27.81 1.24 -10.60
N HIS A 85 28.98 0.61 -10.74
CA HIS A 85 29.17 -0.80 -10.33
C HIS A 85 29.14 -0.98 -8.82
N GLU A 86 29.74 -0.07 -8.05
CA GLU A 86 29.70 -0.11 -6.58
C GLU A 86 28.28 0.07 -6.06
N LEU A 87 27.52 0.97 -6.71
CA LEU A 87 26.12 1.19 -6.40
C LEU A 87 25.28 -0.07 -6.64
N TYR A 88 25.46 -0.72 -7.79
CA TYR A 88 24.76 -1.98 -8.09
C TYR A 88 25.10 -3.07 -7.08
N TYR A 89 26.35 -3.17 -6.68
CA TYR A 89 26.79 -4.14 -5.69
C TYR A 89 26.11 -3.92 -4.34
N LEU A 90 26.14 -2.70 -3.83
CA LEU A 90 25.48 -2.33 -2.56
C LEU A 90 23.98 -2.59 -2.58
N LEU A 91 23.28 -2.24 -3.68
CA LEU A 91 21.85 -2.49 -3.81
C LEU A 91 21.50 -3.98 -3.95
N ALA A 92 22.44 -4.80 -4.46
CA ALA A 92 22.25 -6.24 -4.57
C ALA A 92 22.37 -6.95 -3.20
N GLU A 93 23.17 -6.41 -2.29
CA GLU A 93 23.35 -6.94 -0.93
C GLU A 93 22.18 -6.57 0.00
N LEU A 94 21.49 -5.47 -0.25
CA LEU A 94 20.35 -5.05 0.56
C LEU A 94 19.14 -5.96 0.35
N GLN A 95 18.58 -6.45 1.45
CA GLN A 95 17.38 -7.26 1.46
C GLN A 95 16.17 -6.41 1.87
N VAL A 96 14.98 -6.84 1.47
CA VAL A 96 13.73 -6.14 1.78
C VAL A 96 13.52 -5.97 3.29
N LYS A 97 13.92 -6.96 4.10
CA LYS A 97 13.84 -6.88 5.59
C LYS A 97 14.62 -5.72 6.20
N ASP A 98 15.64 -5.18 5.47
CA ASP A 98 16.49 -4.10 5.96
C ASP A 98 15.83 -2.72 5.78
N ILE A 99 14.83 -2.63 4.88
CA ILE A 99 14.21 -1.37 4.46
C ILE A 99 12.69 -1.33 4.61
N MET A 100 12.04 -2.48 4.83
CA MET A 100 10.58 -2.57 4.97
C MET A 100 10.08 -1.88 6.23
N THR A 101 8.86 -1.39 6.21
CA THR A 101 8.10 -1.07 7.41
C THR A 101 7.62 -2.38 8.03
N ARG A 102 8.08 -2.67 9.25
CA ARG A 102 7.71 -3.87 10.02
C ARG A 102 6.32 -3.69 10.64
N ASP A 103 5.66 -4.82 10.92
CA ASP A 103 4.36 -4.87 11.60
C ASP A 103 3.35 -3.85 11.00
N PRO A 104 3.06 -3.95 9.70
CA PRO A 104 2.23 -2.97 9.02
C PRO A 104 0.80 -2.99 9.57
N VAL A 105 0.16 -1.83 9.60
CA VAL A 105 -1.27 -1.73 9.88
C VAL A 105 -2.04 -2.51 8.82
N THR A 106 -2.96 -3.37 9.26
CA THR A 106 -3.77 -4.24 8.40
C THR A 106 -5.26 -4.01 8.62
N VAL A 107 -6.07 -4.52 7.71
CA VAL A 107 -7.53 -4.62 7.85
C VAL A 107 -7.98 -6.02 7.49
N ALA A 108 -9.15 -6.43 8.00
CA ALA A 108 -9.81 -7.67 7.61
C ALA A 108 -10.67 -7.47 6.35
N PRO A 109 -10.97 -8.54 5.58
CA PRO A 109 -11.88 -8.47 4.44
C PRO A 109 -13.27 -7.95 4.78
N GLU A 110 -13.73 -8.20 6.00
CA GLU A 110 -15.04 -7.82 6.54
C GLU A 110 -15.04 -6.43 7.21
N ASP A 111 -13.89 -5.79 7.34
CA ASP A 111 -13.82 -4.39 7.77
C ASP A 111 -14.48 -3.48 6.74
N THR A 112 -14.91 -2.30 7.20
CA THR A 112 -15.48 -1.30 6.29
C THR A 112 -14.41 -0.44 5.63
N VAL A 113 -14.70 0.06 4.43
CA VAL A 113 -13.82 1.01 3.71
C VAL A 113 -13.62 2.29 4.52
N GLU A 114 -14.63 2.73 5.25
CA GLU A 114 -14.56 3.88 6.15
C GLU A 114 -13.53 3.66 7.27
N ARG A 115 -13.53 2.46 7.87
CA ARG A 115 -12.52 2.10 8.89
C ARG A 115 -11.12 2.07 8.29
N ALA A 116 -10.97 1.50 7.10
CA ALA A 116 -9.70 1.49 6.40
C ALA A 116 -9.21 2.91 6.05
N ALA A 117 -10.11 3.78 5.59
CA ALA A 117 -9.80 5.18 5.32
C ALA A 117 -9.34 5.92 6.58
N GLN A 118 -10.00 5.68 7.72
CA GLN A 118 -9.61 6.24 9.01
C GLN A 118 -8.20 5.80 9.40
N LEU A 119 -7.89 4.50 9.29
CA LEU A 119 -6.55 3.96 9.59
C LEU A 119 -5.48 4.57 8.67
N MET A 120 -5.78 4.77 7.38
CA MET A 120 -4.86 5.43 6.46
C MET A 120 -4.55 6.87 6.87
N LEU A 121 -5.56 7.62 7.32
CA LEU A 121 -5.40 9.01 7.77
C LEU A 121 -4.64 9.09 9.11
N GLU A 122 -5.00 8.27 10.09
CA GLU A 122 -4.38 8.25 11.42
C GLU A 122 -2.90 7.89 11.35
N ASN A 123 -2.54 6.97 10.48
CA ASN A 123 -1.16 6.48 10.33
C ASN A 123 -0.37 7.15 9.20
N THR A 124 -0.99 8.07 8.45
CA THR A 124 -0.36 8.76 7.30
C THR A 124 0.16 7.75 6.24
N ILE A 125 -0.62 6.72 5.98
CA ILE A 125 -0.31 5.66 5.01
C ILE A 125 -1.34 5.66 3.88
N SER A 126 -0.97 5.13 2.72
CA SER A 126 -1.80 5.16 1.51
C SER A 126 -2.19 3.78 1.00
N GLY A 127 -2.06 2.76 1.83
CA GLY A 127 -2.50 1.41 1.53
C GLY A 127 -2.26 0.46 2.68
N LEU A 128 -3.14 -0.53 2.77
CA LEU A 128 -3.24 -1.50 3.85
C LEU A 128 -3.23 -2.90 3.26
N PRO A 129 -2.38 -3.82 3.73
CA PRO A 129 -2.57 -5.23 3.49
C PRO A 129 -3.90 -5.68 4.10
N VAL A 130 -4.62 -6.53 3.38
CA VAL A 130 -5.85 -7.16 3.86
C VAL A 130 -5.52 -8.59 4.26
N VAL A 131 -5.80 -8.93 5.52
CA VAL A 131 -5.41 -10.20 6.13
C VAL A 131 -6.64 -10.91 6.64
N ASP A 132 -6.77 -12.20 6.32
CA ASP A 132 -7.87 -13.02 6.80
C ASP A 132 -7.66 -13.49 8.26
N ASP A 133 -8.63 -14.23 8.78
CA ASP A 133 -8.63 -14.78 10.14
C ASP A 133 -7.52 -15.84 10.40
N GLN A 134 -6.92 -16.37 9.32
CA GLN A 134 -5.78 -17.28 9.38
C GLN A 134 -4.42 -16.56 9.33
N GLY A 135 -4.44 -15.22 9.20
CA GLY A 135 -3.22 -14.41 9.08
C GLY A 135 -2.63 -14.39 7.67
N LYS A 136 -3.37 -14.85 6.67
CA LYS A 136 -2.94 -14.84 5.27
C LYS A 136 -3.28 -13.50 4.61
N VAL A 137 -2.36 -12.97 3.81
CA VAL A 137 -2.61 -11.79 2.99
C VAL A 137 -3.49 -12.19 1.81
N VAL A 138 -4.72 -11.68 1.77
CA VAL A 138 -5.74 -11.97 0.75
C VAL A 138 -6.00 -10.80 -0.19
N GLY A 139 -5.51 -9.62 0.15
CA GLY A 139 -5.71 -8.42 -0.65
C GLY A 139 -4.79 -7.27 -0.25
N ILE A 140 -4.91 -6.20 -1.00
CA ILE A 140 -4.37 -4.89 -0.67
C ILE A 140 -5.43 -3.83 -0.99
N LEU A 141 -5.67 -2.94 -0.03
CA LEU A 141 -6.56 -1.80 -0.21
C LEU A 141 -5.74 -0.52 -0.23
N THR A 142 -5.97 0.34 -1.21
CA THR A 142 -5.24 1.59 -1.38
C THR A 142 -6.16 2.81 -1.29
N GLN A 143 -5.59 4.01 -1.14
CA GLN A 143 -6.36 5.25 -1.22
C GLN A 143 -7.16 5.38 -2.53
N SER A 144 -6.62 4.87 -3.65
CA SER A 144 -7.36 4.88 -4.92
C SER A 144 -8.60 4.01 -4.88
N ASP A 145 -8.58 2.91 -4.12
CA ASP A 145 -9.74 2.05 -3.92
C ASP A 145 -10.79 2.73 -3.05
N VAL A 146 -10.35 3.42 -1.98
CA VAL A 146 -11.22 4.24 -1.14
C VAL A 146 -11.88 5.36 -1.96
N PHE A 147 -11.15 6.03 -2.84
CA PHE A 147 -11.74 7.04 -3.73
C PHE A 147 -12.75 6.45 -4.72
N ARG A 148 -12.48 5.25 -5.26
CA ARG A 148 -13.44 4.55 -6.13
C ARG A 148 -14.71 4.21 -5.38
N ALA A 149 -14.60 3.71 -4.17
CA ALA A 149 -15.74 3.44 -3.29
C ALA A 149 -16.55 4.72 -3.02
N PHE A 150 -15.89 5.83 -2.71
CA PHE A 150 -16.53 7.13 -2.53
C PHE A 150 -17.27 7.60 -3.79
N MET A 151 -16.66 7.51 -4.97
CA MET A 151 -17.30 7.86 -6.23
C MET A 151 -18.51 6.99 -6.54
N HIS A 152 -18.50 5.74 -6.12
CA HIS A 152 -19.65 4.84 -6.25
C HIS A 152 -20.84 5.32 -5.42
N ILE A 153 -20.63 5.67 -4.14
CA ILE A 153 -21.69 6.18 -3.25
C ILE A 153 -22.28 7.49 -3.79
N THR A 154 -21.43 8.38 -4.29
CA THR A 154 -21.85 9.69 -4.77
C THR A 154 -22.55 9.64 -6.14
N GLY A 155 -22.67 8.44 -6.74
CA GLY A 155 -23.32 8.26 -8.05
C GLY A 155 -22.48 8.76 -9.24
N ILE A 156 -21.26 9.25 -9.02
CA ILE A 156 -20.39 9.75 -10.09
C ILE A 156 -20.06 8.65 -11.10
N LEU A 157 -19.95 7.38 -10.64
CA LEU A 157 -19.72 6.23 -11.50
C LEU A 157 -21.00 5.66 -12.15
N GLN A 158 -22.19 6.09 -11.71
CA GLN A 158 -23.47 5.62 -12.27
C GLN A 158 -23.92 6.42 -13.51
N GLY A 159 -23.34 7.58 -13.74
CA GLY A 159 -23.58 8.39 -14.93
C GLY A 159 -22.64 8.02 -16.06
N GLY A 160 -22.92 6.94 -16.81
CA GLY A 160 -22.51 6.59 -18.17
C GLY A 160 -21.26 7.19 -18.83
N ALA A 161 -20.29 7.63 -18.08
CA ALA A 161 -18.99 7.99 -18.61
C ALA A 161 -18.06 6.80 -18.39
N GLN A 162 -17.84 6.02 -19.45
CA GLN A 162 -16.66 5.18 -19.59
C GLN A 162 -15.43 6.05 -19.36
N PHE A 163 -14.96 6.15 -18.10
CA PHE A 163 -13.60 6.46 -17.85
C PHE A 163 -12.79 5.19 -18.17
N ALA A 164 -12.67 4.91 -19.46
CA ALA A 164 -11.54 4.18 -19.98
C ALA A 164 -10.32 5.00 -19.55
N LEU A 165 -9.66 4.59 -18.48
CA LEU A 165 -8.30 5.00 -18.23
C LEU A 165 -7.49 4.52 -19.44
N ARG A 166 -7.37 5.38 -20.46
CA ARG A 166 -6.27 5.31 -21.42
C ARG A 166 -5.00 5.46 -20.59
N LEU A 167 -4.39 4.35 -20.26
CA LEU A 167 -2.98 4.24 -20.01
C LEU A 167 -2.35 3.97 -21.39
N GLU A 168 -2.38 4.96 -22.25
CA GLU A 168 -1.55 5.00 -23.44
C GLU A 168 -0.52 6.11 -23.22
N ASP A 169 0.75 5.70 -23.41
CA ASP A 169 2.02 6.39 -23.46
C ASP A 169 2.75 6.61 -22.14
#